data_309aca4e350a8f9def1c5df94a55b2e2
#
_entry.id   309aca4e350a8f9def1c5df94a55b2e2
#
_cell.length_a   1.000
_cell.length_b   1.000
_cell.length_c   1.000
_cell.angle_alpha   90.00
_cell.angle_beta   90.00
_cell.angle_gamma   90.00
#
_symmetry.space_group_name_H-M   'P 1'
#
loop_
_entity.id
_entity.type
_entity.pdbx_description
1 polymer ?
#
loop_
_entity_poly.entity_id
_entity_poly.type
_entity_poly.pdbx_seq_one_letter_code
_entity_poly.pdbx_strand_id
1 'polypeptide(L)'
;MAVEPTRWGVIYNPKAGSRKAQKRWKEIRGYMESRGVLFDYVQSEEFGSVERLSRTLANNGYRTIVIVGGDGAINDAVNGIMLSDVPDKHDIAFGIIPNGIGNDFAKYWGLDSDDYKGAVDVLINRRLRKVDVGVFSYFDGEKHQIRHFLNAVYIGLGARIVLITNETRRFWGIPLFSYLASLFLVAFERKLYRMHLKVNDEHIRGRLMAVAIGSGRGYGLTPSAVPYNGWLDVSLVYRPELRQLISGLWMMQQGRLLNHKIVKPYRTRKVKILRAQNAEISLDGRIWFDRHFPIEITIAPEALTLIIPN
;
A
#
# COMPACT_ATOMS: atom_id res chain seq x y z
N MET A 1 15.01 18.89 30.99
CA MET A 1 13.93 19.65 30.36
C MET A 1 12.88 18.62 29.93
N ALA A 2 11.65 18.73 30.44
CA ALA A 2 10.57 17.86 30.00
C ALA A 2 10.30 18.16 28.51
N VAL A 3 10.34 17.12 27.68
CA VAL A 3 9.97 17.23 26.27
C VAL A 3 8.49 17.55 26.23
N GLU A 4 8.13 18.72 25.71
CA GLU A 4 6.73 19.05 25.51
C GLU A 4 6.05 17.95 24.71
N PRO A 5 4.86 17.46 25.11
CA PRO A 5 4.18 16.41 24.38
C PRO A 5 3.92 16.90 22.95
N THR A 6 4.43 16.16 21.97
CA THR A 6 4.25 16.52 20.55
C THR A 6 2.78 16.41 20.18
N ARG A 7 2.15 17.53 19.81
CA ARG A 7 0.77 17.56 19.34
C ARG A 7 0.63 16.77 18.04
N TRP A 8 -0.37 15.91 17.95
CA TRP A 8 -0.60 15.10 16.76
C TRP A 8 -1.50 15.82 15.76
N GLY A 9 -1.16 15.72 14.48
CA GLY A 9 -2.07 16.04 13.39
C GLY A 9 -2.81 14.78 12.96
N VAL A 10 -4.10 14.67 13.23
CA VAL A 10 -4.89 13.46 12.96
C VAL A 10 -5.77 13.68 11.72
N ILE A 11 -5.69 12.78 10.75
CA ILE A 11 -6.56 12.77 9.58
C ILE A 11 -7.53 11.60 9.70
N TYR A 12 -8.81 11.91 9.74
CA TYR A 12 -9.87 10.91 9.75
C TYR A 12 -10.52 10.79 8.37
N ASN A 13 -10.54 9.56 7.83
CA ASN A 13 -11.22 9.26 6.58
C ASN A 13 -12.57 8.57 6.83
N PRO A 14 -13.71 9.27 6.75
CA PRO A 14 -15.02 8.71 7.00
C PRO A 14 -15.48 7.72 5.92
N LYS A 15 -14.90 7.79 4.71
CA LYS A 15 -15.21 6.88 3.60
C LYS A 15 -14.44 5.56 3.67
N ALA A 16 -13.49 5.44 4.60
CA ALA A 16 -12.81 4.17 4.85
C ALA A 16 -13.75 3.19 5.58
N GLY A 17 -13.82 1.96 5.09
CA GLY A 17 -14.54 0.90 5.77
C GLY A 17 -16.06 0.89 5.58
N SER A 18 -16.77 0.37 6.57
CA SER A 18 -18.23 0.22 6.62
C SER A 18 -18.90 1.37 7.39
N ARG A 19 -20.26 1.39 7.41
CA ARG A 19 -21.01 2.29 8.30
C ARG A 19 -20.57 2.20 9.77
N LYS A 20 -20.08 1.05 10.20
CA LYS A 20 -19.53 0.81 11.54
C LYS A 20 -18.24 1.61 11.75
N ALA A 21 -17.41 1.70 10.73
CA ALA A 21 -16.16 2.47 10.78
C ALA A 21 -16.41 3.99 10.97
N GLN A 22 -17.49 4.54 10.40
CA GLN A 22 -17.87 5.94 10.59
C GLN A 22 -18.24 6.27 12.05
N LYS A 23 -18.94 5.34 12.73
CA LYS A 23 -19.27 5.51 14.15
C LYS A 23 -18.04 5.41 15.05
N ARG A 24 -17.06 4.62 14.66
CA ARG A 24 -15.84 4.35 15.44
C ARG A 24 -14.97 5.59 15.67
N TRP A 25 -15.06 6.60 14.80
CA TRP A 25 -14.31 7.85 15.02
C TRP A 25 -14.61 8.52 16.36
N LYS A 26 -15.87 8.55 16.76
CA LYS A 26 -16.27 9.12 18.06
C LYS A 26 -15.62 8.36 19.22
N GLU A 27 -15.54 7.04 19.12
CA GLU A 27 -14.93 6.17 20.13
C GLU A 27 -13.41 6.36 20.17
N ILE A 28 -12.74 6.40 18.99
CA ILE A 28 -11.30 6.65 18.87
C ILE A 28 -10.94 7.99 19.48
N ARG A 29 -11.68 9.04 19.09
CA ARG A 29 -11.48 10.39 19.59
C ARG A 29 -11.64 10.45 21.12
N GLY A 30 -12.74 9.93 21.66
CA GLY A 30 -12.98 9.90 23.10
C GLY A 30 -11.91 9.13 23.86
N TYR A 31 -11.38 8.04 23.28
CA TYR A 31 -10.29 7.30 23.89
C TYR A 31 -8.98 8.10 23.89
N MET A 32 -8.59 8.75 22.80
CA MET A 32 -7.42 9.64 22.76
C MET A 32 -7.53 10.77 23.79
N GLU A 33 -8.71 11.42 23.89
CA GLU A 33 -8.98 12.46 24.89
C GLU A 33 -8.83 11.92 26.32
N SER A 34 -9.37 10.74 26.63
CA SER A 34 -9.27 10.09 27.95
C SER A 34 -7.84 9.71 28.34
N ARG A 35 -6.97 9.49 27.33
CA ARG A 35 -5.55 9.20 27.52
C ARG A 35 -4.68 10.47 27.57
N GLY A 36 -5.27 11.65 27.54
CA GLY A 36 -4.56 12.92 27.60
C GLY A 36 -3.74 13.26 26.36
N VAL A 37 -4.07 12.67 25.20
CA VAL A 37 -3.39 12.96 23.93
C VAL A 37 -3.75 14.37 23.46
N LEU A 38 -2.74 15.18 23.16
CA LEU A 38 -2.92 16.48 22.53
C LEU A 38 -2.93 16.32 21.01
N PHE A 39 -4.03 16.63 20.36
CA PHE A 39 -4.16 16.50 18.90
C PHE A 39 -5.11 17.53 18.32
N ASP A 40 -4.85 17.86 17.04
CA ASP A 40 -5.79 18.52 16.15
C ASP A 40 -6.25 17.50 15.12
N TYR A 41 -7.51 17.58 14.68
CA TYR A 41 -7.99 16.62 13.67
C TYR A 41 -8.68 17.32 12.50
N VAL A 42 -8.54 16.70 11.34
CA VAL A 42 -9.21 17.10 10.11
C VAL A 42 -9.88 15.90 9.49
N GLN A 43 -11.07 16.11 8.93
CA GLN A 43 -11.82 15.07 8.21
C GLN A 43 -11.53 15.20 6.72
N SER A 44 -11.23 14.06 6.08
CA SER A 44 -11.12 14.01 4.62
C SER A 44 -12.52 14.01 3.97
N GLU A 45 -12.67 14.81 2.92
CA GLU A 45 -13.98 15.02 2.27
C GLU A 45 -14.12 14.17 1.01
N GLU A 46 -13.10 14.12 0.17
CA GLU A 46 -13.12 13.49 -1.15
C GLU A 46 -11.84 12.72 -1.48
N PHE A 47 -11.80 12.14 -2.68
CA PHE A 47 -10.62 11.46 -3.20
C PHE A 47 -9.44 12.43 -3.32
N GLY A 48 -8.25 12.03 -2.85
CA GLY A 48 -7.03 12.87 -2.85
C GLY A 48 -6.94 13.90 -1.72
N SER A 49 -8.02 14.14 -0.96
CA SER A 49 -7.97 15.11 0.15
C SER A 49 -7.00 14.69 1.26
N VAL A 50 -6.84 13.39 1.52
CA VAL A 50 -5.91 12.88 2.53
C VAL A 50 -4.46 13.27 2.19
N GLU A 51 -4.04 13.14 0.93
CA GLU A 51 -2.72 13.54 0.46
C GLU A 51 -2.48 15.04 0.70
N ARG A 52 -3.42 15.88 0.27
CA ARG A 52 -3.35 17.33 0.48
C ARG A 52 -3.30 17.69 1.96
N LEU A 53 -4.16 17.08 2.79
CA LEU A 53 -4.21 17.34 4.23
C LEU A 53 -2.92 16.91 4.92
N SER A 54 -2.36 15.74 4.58
CA SER A 54 -1.08 15.27 5.14
C SER A 54 0.07 16.22 4.78
N ARG A 55 0.13 16.66 3.53
CA ARG A 55 1.11 17.65 3.08
C ARG A 55 0.96 18.96 3.86
N THR A 56 -0.26 19.43 4.05
CA THR A 56 -0.56 20.65 4.81
C THR A 56 -0.13 20.50 6.27
N LEU A 57 -0.46 19.40 6.94
CA LEU A 57 -0.03 19.16 8.32
C LEU A 57 1.50 19.13 8.43
N ALA A 58 2.18 18.42 7.52
CA ALA A 58 3.64 18.41 7.49
C ALA A 58 4.22 19.81 7.36
N ASN A 59 3.75 20.61 6.38
CA ASN A 59 4.21 21.97 6.13
C ASN A 59 3.89 22.93 7.30
N ASN A 60 2.81 22.67 8.05
CA ASN A 60 2.44 23.42 9.26
C ASN A 60 3.26 23.01 10.50
N GLY A 61 4.24 22.13 10.35
CA GLY A 61 5.18 21.77 11.42
C GLY A 61 4.75 20.62 12.34
N TYR A 62 3.68 19.88 12.01
CA TYR A 62 3.33 18.67 12.75
C TYR A 62 4.41 17.61 12.60
N ARG A 63 4.95 17.15 13.73
CA ARG A 63 5.98 16.11 13.78
C ARG A 63 5.43 14.71 14.03
N THR A 64 4.14 14.59 14.29
CA THR A 64 3.40 13.34 14.36
C THR A 64 2.13 13.49 13.55
N ILE A 65 2.01 12.69 12.51
CA ILE A 65 0.83 12.67 11.62
C ILE A 65 0.20 11.29 11.74
N VAL A 66 -1.07 11.25 12.14
CA VAL A 66 -1.83 10.02 12.36
C VAL A 66 -2.95 9.91 11.34
N ILE A 67 -3.05 8.77 10.68
CA ILE A 67 -4.15 8.45 9.77
C ILE A 67 -5.13 7.46 10.41
N VAL A 68 -6.40 7.82 10.47
CA VAL A 68 -7.50 6.91 10.82
C VAL A 68 -8.18 6.49 9.52
N GLY A 69 -7.81 5.32 8.99
CA GLY A 69 -8.26 4.90 7.66
C GLY A 69 -7.79 3.51 7.25
N GLY A 70 -8.04 3.15 5.99
CA GLY A 70 -7.56 1.91 5.36
C GLY A 70 -6.36 2.16 4.45
N ASP A 71 -5.89 1.11 3.74
CA ASP A 71 -4.66 1.12 2.93
C ASP A 71 -4.59 2.29 1.96
N GLY A 72 -5.69 2.63 1.29
CA GLY A 72 -5.72 3.76 0.37
C GLY A 72 -5.48 5.12 1.06
N ALA A 73 -6.03 5.33 2.25
CA ALA A 73 -5.80 6.55 3.03
C ALA A 73 -4.38 6.57 3.62
N ILE A 74 -3.85 5.43 4.02
CA ILE A 74 -2.47 5.27 4.47
C ILE A 74 -1.51 5.67 3.34
N ASN A 75 -1.73 5.13 2.13
CA ASN A 75 -0.91 5.46 0.96
C ASN A 75 -0.98 6.96 0.61
N ASP A 76 -2.19 7.56 0.60
CA ASP A 76 -2.35 9.00 0.37
C ASP A 76 -1.62 9.84 1.41
N ALA A 77 -1.73 9.46 2.71
CA ALA A 77 -1.07 10.18 3.77
C ALA A 77 0.46 10.16 3.60
N VAL A 78 1.02 9.00 3.27
CA VAL A 78 2.46 8.87 2.99
C VAL A 78 2.86 9.71 1.77
N ASN A 79 2.08 9.68 0.67
CA ASN A 79 2.37 10.53 -0.48
C ASN A 79 2.34 12.02 -0.11
N GLY A 80 1.39 12.46 0.72
CA GLY A 80 1.33 13.83 1.20
C GLY A 80 2.57 14.23 2.01
N ILE A 81 3.04 13.38 2.92
CA ILE A 81 4.27 13.60 3.70
C ILE A 81 5.48 13.64 2.76
N MET A 82 5.65 12.64 1.89
CA MET A 82 6.79 12.54 0.98
C MET A 82 6.86 13.69 -0.03
N LEU A 83 5.74 14.25 -0.43
CA LEU A 83 5.63 15.40 -1.35
C LEU A 83 5.59 16.74 -0.62
N SER A 84 5.71 16.77 0.72
CA SER A 84 5.81 18.02 1.48
C SER A 84 7.12 18.75 1.22
N ASP A 85 7.13 20.04 1.52
CA ASP A 85 8.29 20.91 1.31
C ASP A 85 9.25 20.91 2.54
N VAL A 86 8.96 20.06 3.54
CA VAL A 86 9.72 19.93 4.78
C VAL A 86 11.04 19.20 4.52
N PRO A 87 12.21 19.78 4.84
CA PRO A 87 13.51 19.14 4.59
C PRO A 87 13.68 17.82 5.34
N ASP A 88 13.24 17.76 6.58
CA ASP A 88 13.36 16.60 7.48
C ASP A 88 12.06 15.77 7.56
N LYS A 89 11.31 15.70 6.47
CA LYS A 89 10.05 14.94 6.37
C LYS A 89 10.18 13.46 6.72
N HIS A 90 11.37 12.89 6.56
CA HIS A 90 11.66 11.50 6.93
C HIS A 90 11.64 11.25 8.45
N ASP A 91 11.70 12.32 9.26
CA ASP A 91 11.65 12.26 10.71
C ASP A 91 10.23 12.54 11.26
N ILE A 92 9.28 12.86 10.40
CA ILE A 92 7.87 12.94 10.79
C ILE A 92 7.42 11.54 11.20
N ALA A 93 6.98 11.41 12.46
CA ALA A 93 6.46 10.15 12.97
C ALA A 93 5.06 9.89 12.39
N PHE A 94 4.94 8.82 11.60
CA PHE A 94 3.70 8.42 10.98
C PHE A 94 2.99 7.36 11.82
N GLY A 95 1.76 7.64 12.23
CA GLY A 95 0.93 6.77 13.03
C GLY A 95 -0.27 6.24 12.25
N ILE A 96 -0.69 5.02 12.55
CA ILE A 96 -1.81 4.37 11.87
C ILE A 96 -2.82 3.86 12.91
N ILE A 97 -4.08 4.26 12.74
CA ILE A 97 -5.23 3.62 13.39
C ILE A 97 -6.06 2.98 12.27
N PRO A 98 -5.95 1.64 12.10
CA PRO A 98 -6.60 0.97 10.98
C PRO A 98 -8.13 1.03 11.12
N ASN A 99 -8.79 1.52 10.08
CA ASN A 99 -10.24 1.67 10.03
C ASN A 99 -10.81 1.34 8.64
N GLY A 100 -10.06 0.59 7.85
CA GLY A 100 -10.45 0.11 6.53
C GLY A 100 -10.93 -1.34 6.57
N ILE A 101 -11.01 -1.96 5.39
CA ILE A 101 -11.42 -3.36 5.22
C ILE A 101 -10.21 -4.27 5.06
N GLY A 102 -9.23 -3.90 4.24
CA GLY A 102 -8.00 -4.68 4.01
C GLY A 102 -7.02 -4.49 5.17
N ASN A 103 -6.55 -3.27 5.31
CA ASN A 103 -5.54 -2.86 6.30
C ASN A 103 -4.27 -3.72 6.22
N ASP A 104 -3.84 -4.09 5.00
CA ASP A 104 -2.74 -5.03 4.80
C ASP A 104 -1.43 -4.50 5.35
N PHE A 105 -1.15 -3.21 5.15
CA PHE A 105 0.05 -2.59 5.71
C PHE A 105 0.01 -2.55 7.25
N ALA A 106 -1.14 -2.17 7.83
CA ALA A 106 -1.30 -2.12 9.28
C ALA A 106 -1.18 -3.52 9.92
N LYS A 107 -1.80 -4.54 9.29
CA LYS A 107 -1.71 -5.95 9.74
C LYS A 107 -0.29 -6.50 9.71
N TYR A 108 0.54 -6.09 8.76
CA TYR A 108 1.95 -6.48 8.75
C TYR A 108 2.66 -6.08 10.05
N TRP A 109 2.27 -4.95 10.62
CA TRP A 109 2.79 -4.43 11.89
C TRP A 109 2.00 -4.88 13.12
N GLY A 110 1.06 -5.82 12.97
CA GLY A 110 0.26 -6.31 14.10
C GLY A 110 -0.85 -5.37 14.58
N LEU A 111 -1.22 -4.36 13.77
CA LEU A 111 -2.32 -3.45 14.09
C LEU A 111 -3.63 -3.99 13.49
N ASP A 112 -4.65 -4.18 14.33
CA ASP A 112 -5.97 -4.65 13.93
C ASP A 112 -7.00 -3.51 13.96
N SER A 113 -7.92 -3.52 13.00
CA SER A 113 -9.05 -2.58 12.96
C SER A 113 -10.05 -2.76 14.10
N ASP A 114 -10.13 -3.93 14.71
CA ASP A 114 -11.04 -4.18 15.81
C ASP A 114 -10.45 -3.80 17.17
N ASP A 115 -9.14 -3.56 17.23
CA ASP A 115 -8.42 -3.07 18.41
C ASP A 115 -7.90 -1.63 18.22
N TYR A 116 -8.83 -0.69 18.05
CA TYR A 116 -8.44 0.73 17.94
C TYR A 116 -7.80 1.28 19.21
N LYS A 117 -8.12 0.72 20.39
CA LYS A 117 -7.51 1.12 21.65
C LYS A 117 -6.05 0.73 21.70
N GLY A 118 -5.74 -0.52 21.35
CA GLY A 118 -4.35 -0.98 21.22
C GLY A 118 -3.57 -0.15 20.21
N ALA A 119 -4.18 0.22 19.06
CA ALA A 119 -3.54 1.10 18.08
C ALA A 119 -3.22 2.49 18.65
N VAL A 120 -4.12 3.10 19.43
CA VAL A 120 -3.86 4.38 20.13
C VAL A 120 -2.76 4.22 21.16
N ASP A 121 -2.75 3.14 21.94
CA ASP A 121 -1.72 2.89 22.96
C ASP A 121 -0.34 2.69 22.32
N VAL A 122 -0.26 2.04 21.15
CA VAL A 122 0.97 1.97 20.35
C VAL A 122 1.48 3.36 19.97
N LEU A 123 0.59 4.26 19.55
CA LEU A 123 0.97 5.63 19.21
C LEU A 123 1.47 6.43 20.43
N ILE A 124 0.87 6.22 21.60
CA ILE A 124 1.30 6.83 22.86
C ILE A 124 2.68 6.31 23.27
N ASN A 125 2.92 4.99 23.16
CA ASN A 125 4.21 4.37 23.49
C ASN A 125 5.34 4.81 22.56
N ARG A 126 5.00 5.28 21.35
CA ARG A 126 5.88 5.97 20.41
C ARG A 126 7.18 5.21 20.07
N ARG A 127 7.14 3.91 19.89
CA ARG A 127 8.29 3.17 19.35
C ARG A 127 8.44 3.47 17.87
N LEU A 128 9.56 4.07 17.49
CA LEU A 128 9.83 4.51 16.12
C LEU A 128 10.67 3.49 15.37
N ARG A 129 10.34 3.29 14.09
CA ARG A 129 11.12 2.50 13.16
C ARG A 129 11.18 3.17 11.80
N LYS A 130 12.38 3.29 11.24
CA LYS A 130 12.56 3.69 9.85
C LYS A 130 12.12 2.53 8.94
N VAL A 131 11.32 2.87 7.93
CA VAL A 131 10.80 1.92 6.94
C VAL A 131 11.07 2.42 5.53
N ASP A 132 11.20 1.47 4.63
CA ASP A 132 11.43 1.74 3.21
C ASP A 132 10.13 2.17 2.54
N VAL A 133 10.26 3.00 1.52
CA VAL A 133 9.13 3.43 0.70
C VAL A 133 9.45 3.12 -0.77
N GLY A 134 8.56 2.42 -1.43
CA GLY A 134 8.68 2.19 -2.86
C GLY A 134 8.38 3.48 -3.64
N VAL A 135 9.13 3.69 -4.71
CA VAL A 135 8.99 4.86 -5.59
C VAL A 135 8.62 4.40 -6.98
N PHE A 136 7.49 4.86 -7.47
CA PHE A 136 6.98 4.65 -8.83
C PHE A 136 7.10 5.95 -9.60
N SER A 137 7.86 5.97 -10.68
CA SER A 137 8.12 7.19 -11.45
C SER A 137 8.02 6.95 -12.95
N TYR A 138 7.56 7.97 -13.68
CA TYR A 138 7.46 7.96 -15.14
C TYR A 138 7.45 9.39 -15.66
N PHE A 139 7.66 9.55 -16.97
CA PHE A 139 7.53 10.83 -17.66
C PHE A 139 6.20 10.86 -18.39
N ASP A 140 5.35 11.85 -18.12
CA ASP A 140 4.00 11.97 -18.69
C ASP A 140 3.94 12.71 -20.02
N GLY A 141 5.09 13.13 -20.54
CA GLY A 141 5.22 13.97 -21.73
C GLY A 141 5.60 15.40 -21.41
N GLU A 142 5.33 15.89 -20.21
CA GLU A 142 5.62 17.24 -19.75
C GLU A 142 6.62 17.24 -18.59
N LYS A 143 6.40 16.39 -17.59
CA LYS A 143 7.19 16.34 -16.37
C LYS A 143 7.36 14.91 -15.82
N HIS A 144 8.32 14.75 -14.94
CA HIS A 144 8.46 13.54 -14.16
C HIS A 144 7.38 13.49 -13.08
N GLN A 145 6.59 12.41 -13.12
CA GLN A 145 5.61 12.08 -12.09
C GLN A 145 6.22 11.07 -11.13
N ILE A 146 5.94 11.28 -9.83
CA ILE A 146 6.41 10.39 -8.76
C ILE A 146 5.23 10.02 -7.88
N ARG A 147 5.13 8.74 -7.55
CA ARG A 147 4.20 8.20 -6.55
C ARG A 147 4.93 7.25 -5.64
N HIS A 148 4.49 7.20 -4.39
CA HIS A 148 5.07 6.33 -3.37
C HIS A 148 4.11 5.19 -3.05
N PHE A 149 4.67 4.03 -2.72
CA PHE A 149 3.89 2.88 -2.28
C PHE A 149 4.56 2.17 -1.09
N LEU A 150 3.77 1.52 -0.25
CA LEU A 150 4.22 0.84 0.95
C LEU A 150 4.18 -0.68 0.81
N ASN A 151 3.20 -1.20 0.08
CA ASN A 151 3.03 -2.64 -0.11
C ASN A 151 3.60 -3.10 -1.45
N ALA A 152 2.87 -2.86 -2.54
CA ALA A 152 3.29 -3.36 -3.84
C ALA A 152 2.65 -2.66 -5.05
N VAL A 153 3.36 -2.73 -6.17
CA VAL A 153 2.86 -2.46 -7.52
C VAL A 153 2.51 -3.79 -8.18
N TYR A 154 1.31 -3.87 -8.75
CA TYR A 154 0.84 -5.01 -9.53
C TYR A 154 0.63 -4.61 -10.98
N ILE A 155 1.00 -5.49 -11.90
CA ILE A 155 0.81 -5.32 -13.35
C ILE A 155 0.16 -6.60 -13.90
N GLY A 156 -0.94 -6.45 -14.62
CA GLY A 156 -1.71 -7.55 -15.18
C GLY A 156 -2.67 -8.18 -14.18
N LEU A 157 -2.62 -9.50 -13.97
CA LEU A 157 -3.57 -10.26 -13.15
C LEU A 157 -3.85 -9.64 -11.78
N GLY A 158 -2.81 -9.28 -11.04
CA GLY A 158 -2.96 -8.71 -9.69
C GLY A 158 -3.72 -7.38 -9.71
N ALA A 159 -3.40 -6.49 -10.65
CA ALA A 159 -4.11 -5.22 -10.82
C ALA A 159 -5.56 -5.44 -11.27
N ARG A 160 -5.80 -6.44 -12.13
CA ARG A 160 -7.16 -6.76 -12.59
C ARG A 160 -8.03 -7.32 -11.47
N ILE A 161 -7.47 -8.13 -10.56
CA ILE A 161 -8.17 -8.57 -9.34
C ILE A 161 -8.58 -7.35 -8.51
N VAL A 162 -7.69 -6.40 -8.31
CA VAL A 162 -7.99 -5.15 -7.58
C VAL A 162 -9.12 -4.37 -8.26
N LEU A 163 -9.05 -4.23 -9.59
CA LEU A 163 -10.09 -3.55 -10.37
C LEU A 163 -11.47 -4.20 -10.16
N ILE A 164 -11.57 -5.51 -10.42
CA ILE A 164 -12.84 -6.25 -10.31
C ILE A 164 -13.33 -6.26 -8.86
N THR A 165 -12.43 -6.41 -7.88
CA THR A 165 -12.81 -6.38 -6.46
C THR A 165 -13.40 -5.01 -6.07
N ASN A 166 -12.83 -3.92 -6.55
CA ASN A 166 -13.33 -2.57 -6.29
C ASN A 166 -14.71 -2.34 -6.95
N GLU A 167 -14.90 -2.82 -8.17
CA GLU A 167 -16.18 -2.75 -8.88
C GLU A 167 -17.27 -3.61 -8.21
N THR A 168 -16.99 -4.89 -7.96
CA THR A 168 -17.96 -5.82 -7.36
C THR A 168 -18.32 -5.42 -5.93
N ARG A 169 -17.37 -4.89 -5.17
CA ARG A 169 -17.62 -4.39 -3.81
C ARG A 169 -18.60 -3.22 -3.79
N ARG A 170 -18.58 -2.39 -4.83
CA ARG A 170 -19.53 -1.29 -4.99
C ARG A 170 -20.97 -1.80 -5.14
N PHE A 171 -21.18 -2.99 -5.74
CA PHE A 171 -22.49 -3.58 -5.98
C PHE A 171 -22.96 -4.53 -4.86
N TRP A 172 -22.06 -5.35 -4.33
CA TRP A 172 -22.43 -6.47 -3.43
C TRP A 172 -22.17 -6.20 -1.95
N GLY A 173 -21.34 -5.24 -1.63
CA GLY A 173 -21.07 -4.82 -0.23
C GLY A 173 -20.34 -5.83 0.65
N ILE A 174 -20.03 -7.05 0.15
CA ILE A 174 -19.36 -8.12 0.90
C ILE A 174 -17.92 -8.29 0.38
N PRO A 175 -16.90 -7.83 1.12
CA PRO A 175 -15.52 -7.78 0.62
C PRO A 175 -14.91 -9.13 0.28
N LEU A 176 -15.13 -10.14 1.14
CA LEU A 176 -14.59 -11.49 0.95
C LEU A 176 -15.17 -12.16 -0.30
N PHE A 177 -16.47 -12.05 -0.50
CA PHE A 177 -17.15 -12.63 -1.66
C PHE A 177 -16.68 -11.97 -2.96
N SER A 178 -16.55 -10.64 -2.96
CA SER A 178 -16.04 -9.87 -4.10
C SER A 178 -14.61 -10.29 -4.46
N TYR A 179 -13.76 -10.52 -3.48
CA TYR A 179 -12.39 -10.98 -3.68
C TYR A 179 -12.34 -12.40 -4.26
N LEU A 180 -13.10 -13.34 -3.69
CA LEU A 180 -13.17 -14.72 -4.20
C LEU A 180 -13.76 -14.79 -5.60
N ALA A 181 -14.82 -14.02 -5.88
CA ALA A 181 -15.41 -13.91 -7.20
C ALA A 181 -14.41 -13.34 -8.22
N SER A 182 -13.64 -12.32 -7.83
CA SER A 182 -12.60 -11.73 -8.68
C SER A 182 -11.50 -12.74 -9.00
N LEU A 183 -11.05 -13.51 -8.01
CA LEU A 183 -10.05 -14.57 -8.21
C LEU A 183 -10.57 -15.62 -9.19
N PHE A 184 -11.83 -16.03 -9.04
CA PHE A 184 -12.46 -17.02 -9.90
C PHE A 184 -12.60 -16.52 -11.34
N LEU A 185 -13.17 -15.33 -11.56
CA LEU A 185 -13.34 -14.72 -12.87
C LEU A 185 -12.01 -14.57 -13.60
N VAL A 186 -10.99 -14.05 -12.91
CA VAL A 186 -9.67 -13.82 -13.50
C VAL A 186 -8.93 -15.12 -13.79
N ALA A 187 -9.16 -16.17 -12.98
CA ALA A 187 -8.64 -17.51 -13.21
C ALA A 187 -9.15 -18.10 -14.55
N PHE A 188 -10.39 -17.84 -14.87
CA PHE A 188 -10.99 -18.29 -16.14
C PHE A 188 -10.52 -17.48 -17.36
N GLU A 189 -10.33 -16.17 -17.23
CA GLU A 189 -9.87 -15.32 -18.33
C GLU A 189 -8.47 -15.71 -18.84
N ARG A 190 -7.59 -16.21 -17.97
CA ARG A 190 -6.20 -16.61 -18.28
C ARG A 190 -5.46 -15.62 -19.19
N LYS A 191 -5.75 -14.32 -19.01
CA LYS A 191 -5.22 -13.24 -19.85
C LYS A 191 -3.71 -13.12 -19.69
N LEU A 192 -3.02 -13.07 -20.82
CA LEU A 192 -1.58 -12.88 -20.89
C LEU A 192 -1.26 -11.54 -21.54
N TYR A 193 -0.32 -10.83 -20.94
CA TYR A 193 0.10 -9.52 -21.37
C TYR A 193 1.51 -9.57 -21.97
N ARG A 194 1.71 -8.92 -23.11
CA ARG A 194 3.05 -8.75 -23.67
C ARG A 194 3.79 -7.70 -22.84
N MET A 195 4.84 -8.11 -22.17
CA MET A 195 5.61 -7.24 -21.31
C MET A 195 7.10 -7.26 -21.68
N HIS A 196 7.75 -6.11 -21.46
CA HIS A 196 9.20 -5.96 -21.52
C HIS A 196 9.65 -5.22 -20.28
N LEU A 197 10.42 -5.92 -19.46
CA LEU A 197 10.93 -5.46 -18.18
C LEU A 197 12.46 -5.52 -18.17
N LYS A 198 13.09 -4.64 -17.40
CA LYS A 198 14.49 -4.79 -17.01
C LYS A 198 14.52 -4.92 -15.48
N VAL A 199 15.04 -6.05 -14.99
CA VAL A 199 15.22 -6.35 -13.56
C VAL A 199 16.70 -6.68 -13.38
N ASN A 200 17.38 -5.94 -12.53
CA ASN A 200 18.85 -5.94 -12.49
C ASN A 200 19.39 -5.66 -13.91
N ASP A 201 20.22 -6.56 -14.44
CA ASP A 201 20.75 -6.46 -15.83
C ASP A 201 20.02 -7.38 -16.81
N GLU A 202 19.02 -8.14 -16.36
CA GLU A 202 18.25 -9.06 -17.19
C GLU A 202 17.11 -8.34 -17.90
N HIS A 203 17.06 -8.46 -19.24
CA HIS A 203 15.92 -8.04 -20.04
C HIS A 203 14.93 -9.20 -20.19
N ILE A 204 13.75 -9.05 -19.60
CA ILE A 204 12.69 -10.05 -19.59
C ILE A 204 11.64 -9.62 -20.63
N ARG A 205 11.52 -10.40 -21.69
CA ARG A 205 10.54 -10.17 -22.75
C ARG A 205 9.66 -11.39 -22.90
N GLY A 206 8.34 -11.20 -22.93
CA GLY A 206 7.45 -12.34 -23.11
C GLY A 206 5.99 -12.05 -22.77
N ARG A 207 5.23 -13.14 -22.70
CA ARG A 207 3.84 -13.12 -22.26
C ARG A 207 3.78 -13.52 -20.79
N LEU A 208 3.52 -12.56 -19.92
CA LEU A 208 3.37 -12.76 -18.49
C LEU A 208 1.90 -12.63 -18.11
N MET A 209 1.49 -13.37 -17.10
CA MET A 209 0.15 -13.26 -16.51
C MET A 209 0.10 -12.14 -15.47
N ALA A 210 1.13 -12.05 -14.65
CA ALA A 210 1.26 -11.02 -13.61
C ALA A 210 2.72 -10.66 -13.36
N VAL A 211 2.92 -9.43 -12.91
CA VAL A 211 4.14 -8.95 -12.26
C VAL A 211 3.72 -8.29 -10.95
N ALA A 212 4.37 -8.67 -9.86
CA ALA A 212 4.24 -8.01 -8.57
C ALA A 212 5.61 -7.51 -8.14
N ILE A 213 5.68 -6.26 -7.65
CA ILE A 213 6.90 -5.59 -7.20
C ILE A 213 6.59 -4.99 -5.84
N GLY A 214 7.09 -5.58 -4.77
CA GLY A 214 6.74 -5.21 -3.40
C GLY A 214 7.91 -4.70 -2.57
N SER A 215 7.68 -3.65 -1.80
CA SER A 215 8.48 -3.28 -0.63
C SER A 215 7.91 -3.91 0.65
N GLY A 216 6.61 -4.28 0.64
CA GLY A 216 5.90 -4.99 1.70
C GLY A 216 5.18 -6.24 1.16
N ARG A 217 4.52 -6.96 2.07
CA ARG A 217 3.77 -8.20 1.74
C ARG A 217 2.45 -7.87 1.04
N GLY A 218 2.51 -7.43 -0.21
CA GLY A 218 1.31 -7.17 -0.98
C GLY A 218 0.54 -8.45 -1.31
N TYR A 219 -0.73 -8.56 -0.96
CA TYR A 219 -1.73 -9.58 -1.34
C TYR A 219 -1.18 -11.02 -1.59
N GLY A 220 -0.10 -11.42 -0.89
CA GLY A 220 0.52 -12.74 -1.03
C GLY A 220 1.36 -12.98 -2.29
N LEU A 221 1.49 -12.00 -3.19
CA LEU A 221 2.32 -12.12 -4.40
C LEU A 221 3.79 -11.77 -4.16
N THR A 222 4.09 -11.04 -3.08
CA THR A 222 5.44 -10.72 -2.61
C THR A 222 5.61 -11.15 -1.15
N PRO A 223 5.47 -12.45 -0.81
CA PRO A 223 5.37 -12.91 0.58
C PRO A 223 6.65 -12.75 1.39
N SER A 224 7.80 -12.62 0.73
CA SER A 224 9.12 -12.44 1.37
C SER A 224 9.54 -10.97 1.50
N ALA A 225 8.75 -10.03 0.98
CA ALA A 225 9.07 -8.62 1.06
C ALA A 225 9.03 -8.12 2.52
N VAL A 226 10.06 -7.34 2.87
CA VAL A 226 10.28 -6.79 4.21
C VAL A 226 10.48 -5.28 4.08
N PRO A 227 9.62 -4.45 4.65
CA PRO A 227 9.60 -3.00 4.41
C PRO A 227 10.69 -2.22 5.16
N TYR A 228 11.84 -2.82 5.40
CA TYR A 228 13.00 -2.20 6.08
C TYR A 228 14.32 -2.92 5.77
N ASN A 229 14.44 -3.54 4.60
CA ASN A 229 15.66 -4.24 4.17
C ASN A 229 16.35 -3.59 2.96
N GLY A 230 15.80 -2.49 2.44
CA GLY A 230 16.33 -1.74 1.30
C GLY A 230 16.18 -2.46 -0.05
N TRP A 231 15.26 -3.43 -0.17
CA TRP A 231 15.07 -4.22 -1.38
C TRP A 231 13.61 -4.28 -1.82
N LEU A 232 13.42 -4.41 -3.12
CA LEU A 232 12.15 -4.80 -3.75
C LEU A 232 12.18 -6.29 -4.05
N ASP A 233 11.14 -6.99 -3.64
CA ASP A 233 10.89 -8.36 -4.08
C ASP A 233 10.00 -8.33 -5.32
N VAL A 234 10.40 -9.07 -6.36
CA VAL A 234 9.69 -9.12 -7.63
C VAL A 234 9.24 -10.55 -7.91
N SER A 235 7.98 -10.73 -8.23
CA SER A 235 7.42 -12.01 -8.64
C SER A 235 6.88 -11.90 -10.07
N LEU A 236 7.45 -12.67 -10.97
CA LEU A 236 6.96 -12.81 -12.34
C LEU A 236 6.16 -14.09 -12.47
N VAL A 237 4.88 -13.98 -12.82
CA VAL A 237 4.00 -15.14 -13.04
C VAL A 237 3.87 -15.36 -14.55
N TYR A 238 4.42 -16.48 -14.98
CA TYR A 238 4.33 -16.92 -16.38
C TYR A 238 2.98 -17.57 -16.65
N ARG A 239 2.77 -18.04 -17.89
CA ARG A 239 1.54 -18.68 -18.30
C ARG A 239 1.29 -19.97 -17.50
N PRO A 240 0.34 -20.03 -16.54
CA PRO A 240 0.01 -21.24 -15.82
C PRO A 240 -0.99 -22.09 -16.61
N GLU A 241 -0.93 -23.40 -16.45
CA GLU A 241 -2.06 -24.28 -16.71
C GLU A 241 -3.13 -24.10 -15.63
N LEU A 242 -4.37 -24.51 -15.87
CA LEU A 242 -5.45 -24.35 -14.90
C LEU A 242 -5.13 -25.02 -13.54
N ARG A 243 -4.57 -26.23 -13.57
CA ARG A 243 -4.14 -26.95 -12.36
C ARG A 243 -3.06 -26.20 -11.59
N GLN A 244 -2.12 -25.59 -12.31
CA GLN A 244 -1.04 -24.79 -11.70
C GLN A 244 -1.55 -23.48 -11.11
N LEU A 245 -2.60 -22.90 -11.72
CA LEU A 245 -3.22 -21.71 -11.17
C LEU A 245 -3.90 -22.01 -9.83
N ILE A 246 -4.67 -23.12 -9.75
CA ILE A 246 -5.33 -23.56 -8.51
C ILE A 246 -4.29 -23.85 -7.43
N SER A 247 -3.23 -24.62 -7.76
CA SER A 247 -2.16 -24.91 -6.78
C SER A 247 -1.40 -23.64 -6.38
N GLY A 248 -1.18 -22.70 -7.30
CA GLY A 248 -0.55 -21.41 -7.02
C GLY A 248 -1.38 -20.56 -6.06
N LEU A 249 -2.71 -20.50 -6.23
CA LEU A 249 -3.61 -19.80 -5.31
C LEU A 249 -3.58 -20.41 -3.90
N TRP A 250 -3.56 -21.74 -3.80
CA TRP A 250 -3.44 -22.41 -2.52
C TRP A 250 -2.08 -22.16 -1.84
N MET A 251 -0.98 -22.21 -2.61
CA MET A 251 0.35 -21.88 -2.10
C MET A 251 0.47 -20.40 -1.71
N MET A 252 -0.21 -19.50 -2.42
CA MET A 252 -0.25 -18.08 -2.10
C MET A 252 -0.86 -17.84 -0.71
N GLN A 253 -1.97 -18.50 -0.38
CA GLN A 253 -2.59 -18.41 0.94
C GLN A 253 -1.68 -18.90 2.07
N GLN A 254 -0.79 -19.86 1.77
CA GLN A 254 0.20 -20.38 2.72
C GLN A 254 1.49 -19.53 2.79
N GLY A 255 1.59 -18.45 2.02
CA GLY A 255 2.82 -17.65 1.91
C GLY A 255 3.96 -18.36 1.16
N ARG A 256 3.68 -19.45 0.45
CA ARG A 256 4.66 -20.32 -0.23
C ARG A 256 4.69 -20.17 -1.75
N LEU A 257 4.07 -19.12 -2.28
CA LEU A 257 3.91 -18.89 -3.72
C LEU A 257 5.24 -18.90 -4.48
N LEU A 258 6.32 -18.40 -3.89
CA LEU A 258 7.63 -18.31 -4.54
C LEU A 258 8.24 -19.68 -4.87
N ASN A 259 7.78 -20.74 -4.23
CA ASN A 259 8.23 -22.11 -4.50
C ASN A 259 7.47 -22.75 -5.68
N HIS A 260 6.48 -22.04 -6.24
CA HIS A 260 5.70 -22.58 -7.35
C HIS A 260 6.43 -22.40 -8.68
N LYS A 261 6.49 -23.43 -9.52
CA LYS A 261 7.24 -23.44 -10.79
C LYS A 261 6.82 -22.40 -11.83
N ILE A 262 5.60 -21.82 -11.69
CA ILE A 262 5.14 -20.73 -12.57
C ILE A 262 5.64 -19.36 -12.15
N VAL A 263 6.28 -19.23 -10.99
CA VAL A 263 6.75 -17.98 -10.45
C VAL A 263 8.27 -17.92 -10.53
N LYS A 264 8.78 -16.86 -11.12
CA LYS A 264 10.22 -16.55 -11.09
C LYS A 264 10.43 -15.36 -10.15
N PRO A 265 11.01 -15.57 -8.96
CA PRO A 265 11.27 -14.50 -8.02
C PRO A 265 12.58 -13.78 -8.36
N TYR A 266 12.62 -12.47 -8.05
CA TYR A 266 13.82 -11.65 -8.08
C TYR A 266 13.86 -10.77 -6.84
N ARG A 267 15.05 -10.32 -6.49
CA ARG A 267 15.29 -9.27 -5.51
C ARG A 267 16.16 -8.20 -6.14
N THR A 268 15.73 -6.94 -6.05
CA THR A 268 16.39 -5.83 -6.73
C THR A 268 16.13 -4.51 -6.00
N ARG A 269 16.88 -3.49 -6.33
CA ARG A 269 16.59 -2.10 -5.92
C ARG A 269 15.88 -1.29 -6.99
N LYS A 270 15.81 -1.86 -8.22
CA LYS A 270 15.28 -1.13 -9.37
C LYS A 270 14.68 -2.07 -10.40
N VAL A 271 13.49 -1.74 -10.85
CA VAL A 271 12.80 -2.36 -11.98
C VAL A 271 12.44 -1.28 -12.99
N LYS A 272 12.70 -1.53 -14.27
CA LYS A 272 12.16 -0.69 -15.36
C LYS A 272 11.10 -1.49 -16.13
N ILE A 273 9.92 -0.94 -16.23
CA ILE A 273 8.85 -1.46 -17.11
C ILE A 273 8.94 -0.69 -18.41
N LEU A 274 9.51 -1.32 -19.43
CA LEU A 274 9.70 -0.69 -20.74
C LEU A 274 8.43 -0.75 -21.58
N ARG A 275 7.61 -1.77 -21.36
CA ARG A 275 6.31 -1.96 -22.00
C ARG A 275 5.45 -2.95 -21.21
N ALA A 276 4.16 -2.65 -21.10
CA ALA A 276 3.15 -3.57 -20.57
C ALA A 276 1.84 -3.37 -21.37
N GLN A 277 1.74 -4.07 -22.51
CA GLN A 277 0.66 -3.84 -23.47
C GLN A 277 -0.68 -4.29 -22.91
N ASN A 278 -1.63 -3.34 -22.80
CA ASN A 278 -3.00 -3.54 -22.30
C ASN A 278 -3.07 -4.18 -20.90
N ALA A 279 -1.99 -4.08 -20.11
CA ALA A 279 -1.98 -4.54 -18.74
C ALA A 279 -2.52 -3.44 -17.81
N GLU A 280 -3.37 -3.82 -16.90
CA GLU A 280 -3.77 -2.97 -15.78
C GLU A 280 -2.59 -2.83 -14.81
N ILE A 281 -2.46 -1.66 -14.19
CA ILE A 281 -1.45 -1.36 -13.17
C ILE A 281 -2.17 -0.93 -11.89
N SER A 282 -1.69 -1.38 -10.76
CA SER A 282 -2.22 -0.99 -9.45
C SER A 282 -1.08 -0.70 -8.48
N LEU A 283 -1.20 0.36 -7.70
CA LEU A 283 -0.31 0.74 -6.59
C LEU A 283 -1.09 0.68 -5.28
N ASP A 284 -0.64 -0.13 -4.34
CA ASP A 284 -1.27 -0.29 -3.02
C ASP A 284 -2.80 -0.44 -3.08
N GLY A 285 -3.30 -1.22 -4.05
CA GLY A 285 -4.73 -1.46 -4.23
C GLY A 285 -5.50 -0.37 -4.99
N ARG A 286 -4.83 0.65 -5.52
CA ARG A 286 -5.42 1.65 -6.41
C ARG A 286 -5.05 1.39 -7.85
N ILE A 287 -6.04 1.49 -8.75
CA ILE A 287 -5.78 1.36 -10.18
C ILE A 287 -5.12 2.62 -10.70
N TRP A 288 -4.05 2.40 -11.46
CA TRP A 288 -3.29 3.42 -12.16
C TRP A 288 -3.72 3.45 -13.64
N PHE A 289 -4.30 4.55 -14.07
CA PHE A 289 -4.84 4.68 -15.42
C PHE A 289 -3.84 5.25 -16.42
N ASP A 290 -2.81 5.93 -15.93
CA ASP A 290 -1.78 6.51 -16.75
C ASP A 290 -0.81 5.43 -17.25
N ARG A 291 -0.52 5.43 -18.56
CA ARG A 291 0.23 4.35 -19.24
C ARG A 291 1.44 4.88 -19.99
N HIS A 292 2.09 5.89 -19.45
CA HIS A 292 3.35 6.37 -19.99
C HIS A 292 4.50 5.43 -19.61
N PHE A 293 5.18 4.91 -20.62
CA PHE A 293 6.36 4.07 -20.46
C PHE A 293 7.61 4.80 -20.97
N PRO A 294 8.80 4.56 -20.43
CA PRO A 294 9.09 3.60 -19.37
C PRO A 294 8.62 4.05 -17.98
N ILE A 295 8.21 3.08 -17.15
CA ILE A 295 7.98 3.27 -15.73
C ILE A 295 9.21 2.75 -14.99
N GLU A 296 9.71 3.52 -14.06
CA GLU A 296 10.80 3.13 -13.17
C GLU A 296 10.27 2.92 -11.75
N ILE A 297 10.60 1.79 -11.17
CA ILE A 297 10.20 1.42 -9.79
C ILE A 297 11.49 1.20 -9.01
N THR A 298 11.67 1.97 -7.95
CA THR A 298 12.83 1.91 -7.07
C THR A 298 12.42 1.83 -5.60
N ILE A 299 13.38 1.64 -4.72
CA ILE A 299 13.20 1.68 -3.28
C ILE A 299 13.94 2.91 -2.72
N ALA A 300 13.27 3.65 -1.84
CA ALA A 300 13.86 4.68 -1.00
C ALA A 300 14.03 4.09 0.41
N PRO A 301 15.25 3.66 0.78
CA PRO A 301 15.48 3.04 2.08
C PRO A 301 15.25 4.03 3.21
N GLU A 302 14.67 3.55 4.31
CA GLU A 302 14.49 4.32 5.56
C GLU A 302 13.81 5.69 5.37
N ALA A 303 12.95 5.81 4.34
CA ALA A 303 12.38 7.10 3.93
C ALA A 303 11.18 7.56 4.78
N LEU A 304 10.62 6.71 5.61
CA LEU A 304 9.49 7.03 6.49
C LEU A 304 9.74 6.55 7.90
N THR A 305 9.43 7.37 8.90
CA THR A 305 9.47 6.97 10.32
C THR A 305 8.08 6.52 10.76
N LEU A 306 7.90 5.23 10.99
CA LEU A 306 6.64 4.62 11.41
C LEU A 306 6.61 4.40 12.92
N ILE A 307 5.47 4.66 13.57
CA ILE A 307 5.21 4.26 14.95
C ILE A 307 4.70 2.81 14.93
N ILE A 308 5.41 1.91 15.61
CA ILE A 308 5.15 0.47 15.59
C ILE A 308 4.85 -0.08 16.99
N PRO A 309 4.15 -1.23 17.11
CA PRO A 309 4.03 -1.98 18.36
C PRO A 309 5.39 -2.40 18.93
N ASN A 310 5.37 -2.75 20.24
CA ASN A 310 6.56 -3.26 20.97
C ASN A 310 6.98 -4.65 20.49
#